data_7f8b536606ec4de5860a490bdb92db12
#
_entry.id   7f8b536606ec4de5860a490bdb92db12
#
_cell.length_a   1.000
_cell.length_b   1.000
_cell.length_c   1.000
_cell.angle_alpha   90.00
_cell.angle_beta   90.00
_cell.angle_gamma   90.00
#
_symmetry.space_group_name_H-M   'P 1'
#
loop_
_entity.id
_entity.type
_entity.pdbx_description
1 polymer ?
#
loop_
_entity_poly.entity_id
_entity_poly.type
_entity_poly.pdbx_seq_one_letter_code
_entity_poly.pdbx_strand_id
1 'polypeptide(L)'
;MKLKAVIAVSVLAIAAATGGWMYYRYESAPKNLELYGNVDIRQVNLAFLWPERIKSILVEEGDFVKAGQPVAEQETDTLKIEIEQAKAAEQAAYQTYLALKNGSRPEDIAKAEAAVLVAQSRLHLAQKDFERVDGIFKSTKGQGVSKQSLDTQSSQLQVAKNELFSAQKSLELAKIGPRAEDVARAYAQWQQTKAQVAQLEVKLKQSTLYAPLDTTVR
;
A
#
# COMPACT_ATOMS: atom_id res chain seq x y z
N MET A 1 25.94 -48.92 -103.58
CA MET A 1 25.96 -47.60 -103.01
C MET A 1 24.79 -47.33 -102.05
N LYS A 2 23.65 -48.04 -102.18
CA LYS A 2 22.45 -47.74 -101.35
C LYS A 2 22.56 -48.19 -99.87
N LEU A 3 23.33 -49.26 -99.56
CA LEU A 3 23.46 -49.79 -98.21
C LEU A 3 24.25 -48.86 -97.27
N LYS A 4 25.33 -48.22 -97.77
CA LYS A 4 26.14 -47.27 -96.97
C LYS A 4 25.37 -45.97 -96.58
N ALA A 5 24.48 -45.57 -97.48
CA ALA A 5 23.62 -44.40 -97.23
C ALA A 5 22.55 -44.65 -96.13
N VAL A 6 21.97 -45.85 -96.10
CA VAL A 6 21.02 -46.26 -95.11
C VAL A 6 21.65 -46.37 -93.74
N ILE A 7 22.86 -46.90 -93.64
CA ILE A 7 23.60 -46.98 -92.34
C ILE A 7 23.94 -45.56 -91.84
N ALA A 8 24.35 -44.65 -92.70
CA ALA A 8 24.66 -43.28 -92.31
C ALA A 8 23.44 -42.53 -91.81
N VAL A 9 22.28 -42.70 -92.43
CA VAL A 9 21.00 -42.07 -91.96
C VAL A 9 20.53 -42.67 -90.63
N SER A 10 20.65 -43.99 -90.41
CA SER A 10 20.28 -44.60 -89.14
C SER A 10 21.18 -44.17 -87.96
N VAL A 11 22.47 -44.00 -88.20
CA VAL A 11 23.45 -43.50 -87.20
C VAL A 11 23.08 -42.06 -86.83
N LEU A 12 22.72 -41.24 -87.82
CA LEU A 12 22.35 -39.85 -87.60
C LEU A 12 21.05 -39.71 -86.83
N ALA A 13 20.07 -40.57 -87.12
CA ALA A 13 18.83 -40.63 -86.44
C ALA A 13 18.98 -41.08 -84.92
N ILE A 14 19.88 -42.07 -84.67
CA ILE A 14 20.16 -42.52 -83.30
C ILE A 14 20.91 -41.41 -82.57
N ALA A 15 21.88 -40.70 -83.18
CA ALA A 15 22.56 -39.59 -82.52
C ALA A 15 21.64 -38.41 -82.24
N ALA A 16 20.66 -38.12 -83.10
CA ALA A 16 19.65 -37.09 -82.87
C ALA A 16 18.70 -37.50 -81.73
N ALA A 17 18.25 -38.78 -81.67
CA ALA A 17 17.39 -39.29 -80.68
C ALA A 17 18.07 -39.32 -79.26
N THR A 18 19.32 -39.78 -79.22
CA THR A 18 20.07 -39.78 -77.93
C THR A 18 20.43 -38.36 -77.50
N GLY A 19 20.81 -37.47 -78.38
CA GLY A 19 21.06 -36.05 -78.05
C GLY A 19 19.79 -35.34 -77.58
N GLY A 20 18.62 -35.55 -78.21
CA GLY A 20 17.33 -35.02 -77.81
C GLY A 20 16.86 -35.58 -76.48
N TRP A 21 17.05 -36.89 -76.21
CA TRP A 21 16.71 -37.49 -74.92
C TRP A 21 17.59 -36.98 -73.76
N MET A 22 18.90 -36.79 -74.08
CA MET A 22 19.86 -36.27 -73.10
C MET A 22 19.56 -34.80 -72.74
N TYR A 23 19.24 -34.00 -73.79
CA TYR A 23 18.82 -32.61 -73.61
C TYR A 23 17.50 -32.50 -72.77
N TYR A 24 16.47 -33.32 -73.11
CA TYR A 24 15.21 -33.37 -72.36
C TYR A 24 15.42 -33.77 -70.88
N ARG A 25 16.29 -34.75 -70.66
CA ARG A 25 16.64 -35.20 -69.31
C ARG A 25 17.39 -34.14 -68.50
N TYR A 26 18.27 -33.37 -69.19
CA TYR A 26 19.01 -32.26 -68.56
C TYR A 26 18.08 -31.13 -68.19
N GLU A 27 17.10 -30.78 -69.00
CA GLU A 27 16.11 -29.71 -68.75
C GLU A 27 15.08 -30.13 -67.75
N SER A 28 14.76 -31.42 -67.66
CA SER A 28 13.81 -31.99 -66.74
C SER A 28 14.44 -32.36 -65.37
N ALA A 29 15.72 -32.15 -65.18
CA ALA A 29 16.33 -32.34 -63.85
C ALA A 29 15.65 -31.39 -62.84
N PRO A 30 15.24 -31.92 -61.66
CA PRO A 30 14.58 -31.07 -60.65
C PRO A 30 15.55 -29.94 -60.29
N LYS A 31 15.20 -28.72 -60.69
CA LYS A 31 15.89 -27.51 -60.20
C LYS A 31 15.67 -27.46 -58.71
N ASN A 32 16.75 -27.52 -57.95
CA ASN A 32 16.65 -27.30 -56.50
C ASN A 32 15.89 -26.00 -56.26
N LEU A 33 14.74 -26.10 -55.65
CA LEU A 33 13.97 -24.92 -55.25
C LEU A 33 14.69 -24.24 -54.08
N GLU A 34 15.42 -23.18 -54.36
CA GLU A 34 16.01 -22.34 -53.33
C GLU A 34 14.93 -21.40 -52.81
N LEU A 35 14.45 -21.69 -51.60
CA LEU A 35 13.50 -20.82 -50.89
C LEU A 35 14.30 -19.78 -50.12
N TYR A 36 14.17 -18.53 -50.53
CA TYR A 36 14.67 -17.39 -49.78
C TYR A 36 13.58 -16.93 -48.84
N GLY A 37 13.87 -16.93 -47.52
CA GLY A 37 12.98 -16.45 -46.50
C GLY A 37 13.72 -15.75 -45.39
N ASN A 38 13.13 -14.73 -44.81
CA ASN A 38 13.63 -14.16 -43.57
C ASN A 38 13.06 -14.97 -42.40
N VAL A 39 13.93 -15.39 -41.48
CA VAL A 39 13.51 -15.91 -40.20
C VAL A 39 13.26 -14.72 -39.30
N ASP A 40 11.97 -14.41 -39.09
CA ASP A 40 11.55 -13.41 -38.09
C ASP A 40 11.57 -14.06 -36.70
N ILE A 41 12.51 -13.65 -35.89
CA ILE A 41 12.65 -14.13 -34.52
C ILE A 41 12.05 -13.08 -33.61
N ARG A 42 11.01 -13.45 -32.83
CA ARG A 42 10.48 -12.58 -31.80
C ARG A 42 11.55 -12.30 -30.76
N GLN A 43 11.89 -11.04 -30.62
CA GLN A 43 12.81 -10.56 -29.58
C GLN A 43 12.00 -9.80 -28.51
N VAL A 44 12.35 -10.03 -27.26
CA VAL A 44 11.81 -9.31 -26.11
C VAL A 44 12.98 -8.61 -25.43
N ASN A 45 12.96 -7.29 -25.46
CA ASN A 45 13.95 -6.48 -24.75
C ASN A 45 13.49 -6.28 -23.32
N LEU A 46 14.29 -6.75 -22.37
CA LEU A 46 14.05 -6.57 -20.95
C LEU A 46 14.77 -5.32 -20.46
N ALA A 47 14.09 -4.49 -19.68
CA ALA A 47 14.68 -3.31 -19.09
C ALA A 47 14.19 -3.16 -17.63
N PHE A 48 15.06 -2.65 -16.78
CA PHE A 48 14.68 -2.23 -15.44
C PHE A 48 13.83 -0.96 -15.49
N LEU A 49 12.86 -0.86 -14.60
CA LEU A 49 11.97 0.29 -14.52
C LEU A 49 12.63 1.51 -13.85
N TRP A 50 13.64 1.26 -13.00
CA TRP A 50 14.30 2.27 -12.18
C TRP A 50 15.78 2.35 -12.48
N PRO A 51 16.39 3.55 -12.47
CA PRO A 51 17.82 3.74 -12.77
C PRO A 51 18.68 3.45 -11.52
N GLU A 52 18.91 2.17 -11.23
CA GLU A 52 19.76 1.72 -10.15
C GLU A 52 20.97 0.94 -10.71
N ARG A 53 22.03 0.79 -9.91
CA ARG A 53 23.19 0.01 -10.30
C ARG A 53 22.84 -1.48 -10.43
N ILE A 54 23.29 -2.12 -11.51
CA ILE A 54 23.19 -3.58 -11.65
C ILE A 54 24.18 -4.22 -10.68
N LYS A 55 23.69 -5.10 -9.82
CA LYS A 55 24.47 -5.88 -8.87
C LYS A 55 25.08 -7.10 -9.53
N SER A 56 24.27 -7.84 -10.28
CA SER A 56 24.68 -9.08 -10.97
C SER A 56 23.80 -9.36 -12.17
N ILE A 57 24.40 -9.96 -13.18
CA ILE A 57 23.72 -10.60 -14.30
C ILE A 57 23.88 -12.10 -14.09
N LEU A 58 22.77 -12.84 -14.07
CA LEU A 58 22.70 -14.25 -13.66
C LEU A 58 22.75 -15.21 -14.83
N VAL A 59 22.77 -14.70 -16.07
CA VAL A 59 22.70 -15.47 -17.30
C VAL A 59 23.72 -14.93 -18.29
N GLU A 60 24.17 -15.79 -19.20
CA GLU A 60 25.10 -15.45 -20.28
C GLU A 60 24.40 -15.53 -21.64
N GLU A 61 25.04 -14.93 -22.68
CA GLU A 61 24.55 -15.03 -24.03
C GLU A 61 24.60 -16.49 -24.51
N GLY A 62 23.47 -16.98 -25.02
CA GLY A 62 23.29 -18.38 -25.42
C GLY A 62 22.58 -19.25 -24.42
N ASP A 63 22.38 -18.80 -23.16
CA ASP A 63 21.70 -19.55 -22.15
C ASP A 63 20.19 -19.69 -22.42
N PHE A 64 19.64 -20.85 -22.13
CA PHE A 64 18.20 -21.07 -22.15
C PHE A 64 17.60 -20.74 -20.80
N VAL A 65 16.65 -19.79 -20.78
CA VAL A 65 15.95 -19.34 -19.59
C VAL A 65 14.48 -19.71 -19.64
N LYS A 66 13.92 -20.08 -18.49
CA LYS A 66 12.49 -20.39 -18.33
C LYS A 66 11.72 -19.15 -17.92
N ALA A 67 10.44 -19.10 -18.27
CA ALA A 67 9.53 -18.07 -17.77
C ALA A 67 9.56 -17.98 -16.23
N GLY A 68 9.72 -16.77 -15.70
CA GLY A 68 9.85 -16.52 -14.26
C GLY A 68 11.24 -16.75 -13.66
N GLN A 69 12.24 -17.14 -14.48
CA GLN A 69 13.62 -17.26 -14.03
C GLN A 69 14.26 -15.86 -13.88
N PRO A 70 14.97 -15.57 -12.77
CA PRO A 70 15.68 -14.32 -12.61
C PRO A 70 16.86 -14.24 -13.60
N VAL A 71 17.00 -13.09 -14.27
CA VAL A 71 18.01 -12.81 -15.30
C VAL A 71 19.05 -11.84 -14.81
N ALA A 72 18.63 -10.81 -14.08
CA ALA A 72 19.53 -9.79 -13.53
C ALA A 72 18.94 -9.18 -12.25
N GLU A 73 19.80 -8.68 -11.39
CA GLU A 73 19.45 -8.04 -10.13
C GLU A 73 20.12 -6.67 -10.01
N GLN A 74 19.38 -5.69 -9.50
CA GLN A 74 19.91 -4.39 -9.10
C GLN A 74 20.39 -4.40 -7.66
N GLU A 75 21.22 -3.43 -7.32
CA GLU A 75 21.62 -3.18 -5.94
C GLU A 75 20.43 -2.65 -5.14
N THR A 76 20.09 -3.31 -4.02
CA THR A 76 18.86 -3.04 -3.25
C THR A 76 19.12 -2.57 -1.84
N ASP A 77 20.40 -2.35 -1.45
CA ASP A 77 20.72 -2.09 -0.04
C ASP A 77 20.18 -0.73 0.44
N THR A 78 20.30 0.31 -0.37
CA THR A 78 19.67 1.62 -0.10
C THR A 78 18.16 1.51 -0.03
N LEU A 79 17.55 0.78 -0.96
CA LEU A 79 16.09 0.59 -1.00
C LEU A 79 15.57 -0.17 0.21
N LYS A 80 16.31 -1.15 0.72
CA LYS A 80 15.97 -1.86 1.97
C LYS A 80 15.98 -0.92 3.17
N ILE A 81 16.97 -0.02 3.25
CA ILE A 81 17.02 1.00 4.30
C ILE A 81 15.82 1.95 4.20
N GLU A 82 15.45 2.39 2.98
CA GLU A 82 14.25 3.22 2.76
C GLU A 82 12.96 2.50 3.20
N ILE A 83 12.85 1.19 2.92
CA ILE A 83 11.72 0.37 3.37
C ILE A 83 11.65 0.32 4.89
N GLU A 84 12.78 0.10 5.57
CA GLU A 84 12.81 0.07 7.04
C GLU A 84 12.44 1.43 7.64
N GLN A 85 12.89 2.54 7.06
CA GLN A 85 12.48 3.89 7.47
C GLN A 85 10.97 4.11 7.26
N ALA A 86 10.44 3.69 6.11
CA ALA A 86 9.01 3.80 5.81
C ALA A 86 8.16 2.94 6.76
N LYS A 87 8.60 1.73 7.10
CA LYS A 87 7.95 0.86 8.09
C LYS A 87 7.96 1.46 9.49
N ALA A 88 9.05 2.09 9.89
CA ALA A 88 9.11 2.80 11.17
C ALA A 88 8.13 3.98 11.20
N ALA A 89 8.01 4.72 10.11
CA ALA A 89 7.03 5.81 9.97
C ALA A 89 5.58 5.30 9.97
N GLU A 90 5.31 4.19 9.30
CA GLU A 90 4.00 3.52 9.33
C GLU A 90 3.64 3.11 10.76
N GLN A 91 4.57 2.48 11.46
CA GLN A 91 4.35 2.05 12.84
C GLN A 91 4.07 3.23 13.77
N ALA A 92 4.78 4.35 13.62
CA ALA A 92 4.52 5.56 14.41
C ALA A 92 3.13 6.15 14.14
N ALA A 93 2.72 6.21 12.86
CA ALA A 93 1.39 6.67 12.47
C ALA A 93 0.29 5.72 12.99
N TYR A 94 0.52 4.41 12.96
CA TYR A 94 -0.37 3.41 13.52
C TYR A 94 -0.56 3.58 15.03
N GLN A 95 0.51 3.80 15.79
CA GLN A 95 0.43 4.04 17.24
C GLN A 95 -0.34 5.32 17.55
N THR A 96 -0.16 6.36 16.75
CA THR A 96 -0.94 7.61 16.87
C THR A 96 -2.44 7.36 16.64
N TYR A 97 -2.78 6.60 15.59
CA TYR A 97 -4.16 6.19 15.34
C TYR A 97 -4.74 5.38 16.51
N LEU A 98 -3.99 4.40 17.02
CA LEU A 98 -4.43 3.58 18.15
C LEU A 98 -4.63 4.40 19.42
N ALA A 99 -3.75 5.35 19.72
CA ALA A 99 -3.88 6.23 20.88
C ALA A 99 -5.19 7.04 20.81
N LEU A 100 -5.50 7.60 19.66
CA LEU A 100 -6.76 8.33 19.45
C LEU A 100 -7.99 7.41 19.46
N LYS A 101 -7.89 6.23 18.83
CA LYS A 101 -8.98 5.25 18.79
C LYS A 101 -9.33 4.71 20.18
N ASN A 102 -8.35 4.46 21.01
CA ASN A 102 -8.55 3.96 22.38
C ASN A 102 -9.15 5.01 23.31
N GLY A 103 -9.06 6.30 22.94
CA GLY A 103 -9.64 7.39 23.70
C GLY A 103 -8.85 7.76 24.95
N SER A 104 -9.55 8.33 25.95
CA SER A 104 -8.94 8.74 27.21
C SER A 104 -8.46 7.53 28.01
N ARG A 105 -7.38 7.71 28.74
CA ARG A 105 -6.86 6.66 29.62
C ARG A 105 -7.84 6.37 30.77
N PRO A 106 -7.97 5.13 31.24
CA PRO A 106 -8.83 4.78 32.38
C PRO A 106 -8.52 5.62 33.62
N GLU A 107 -7.25 5.98 33.82
CA GLU A 107 -6.81 6.80 34.96
C GLU A 107 -7.34 8.24 34.87
N ASP A 108 -7.40 8.80 33.65
CA ASP A 108 -7.93 10.15 33.43
C ASP A 108 -9.45 10.18 33.67
N ILE A 109 -10.16 9.14 33.26
CA ILE A 109 -11.60 8.96 33.56
C ILE A 109 -11.83 8.81 35.07
N ALA A 110 -11.04 7.97 35.73
CA ALA A 110 -11.15 7.79 37.19
C ALA A 110 -10.87 9.09 37.94
N LYS A 111 -9.89 9.89 37.50
CA LYS A 111 -9.62 11.21 38.07
C LYS A 111 -10.80 12.17 37.87
N ALA A 112 -11.43 12.18 36.72
CA ALA A 112 -12.61 13.00 36.47
C ALA A 112 -13.81 12.52 37.29
N GLU A 113 -14.00 11.22 37.50
CA GLU A 113 -15.03 10.65 38.40
C GLU A 113 -14.83 11.07 39.86
N ALA A 114 -13.58 11.03 40.34
CA ALA A 114 -13.25 11.51 41.67
C ALA A 114 -13.56 13.01 41.85
N ALA A 115 -13.29 13.83 40.80
CA ALA A 115 -13.65 15.25 40.83
C ALA A 115 -15.16 15.50 40.95
N VAL A 116 -15.99 14.68 40.29
CA VAL A 116 -17.46 14.72 40.44
C VAL A 116 -17.86 14.40 41.87
N LEU A 117 -17.27 13.38 42.48
CA LEU A 117 -17.58 13.02 43.88
C LEU A 117 -17.23 14.15 44.88
N VAL A 118 -16.10 14.83 44.67
CA VAL A 118 -15.69 16.00 45.45
C VAL A 118 -16.71 17.14 45.29
N ALA A 119 -17.10 17.45 44.04
CA ALA A 119 -18.11 18.50 43.79
C ALA A 119 -19.49 18.16 44.35
N GLN A 120 -19.89 16.88 44.32
CA GLN A 120 -21.12 16.40 44.96
C GLN A 120 -21.08 16.63 46.49
N SER A 121 -19.96 16.32 47.15
CA SER A 121 -19.79 16.53 48.59
C SER A 121 -19.87 18.01 48.96
N ARG A 122 -19.27 18.90 48.13
CA ARG A 122 -19.38 20.37 48.33
C ARG A 122 -20.81 20.86 48.15
N LEU A 123 -21.50 20.37 47.13
CA LEU A 123 -22.91 20.70 46.92
C LEU A 123 -23.74 20.29 48.10
N HIS A 124 -23.56 19.07 48.64
CA HIS A 124 -24.29 18.57 49.79
C HIS A 124 -24.04 19.43 51.02
N LEU A 125 -22.79 19.84 51.28
CA LEU A 125 -22.47 20.77 52.36
C LEU A 125 -23.17 22.11 52.19
N ALA A 126 -23.02 22.75 51.02
CA ALA A 126 -23.63 24.03 50.73
C ALA A 126 -25.19 23.99 50.82
N GLN A 127 -25.79 22.87 50.44
CA GLN A 127 -27.22 22.66 50.53
C GLN A 127 -27.68 22.59 52.01
N LYS A 128 -26.96 21.83 52.84
CA LYS A 128 -27.27 21.76 54.29
C LYS A 128 -27.09 23.12 54.99
N ASP A 129 -26.06 23.87 54.63
CA ASP A 129 -25.81 25.18 55.19
C ASP A 129 -26.91 26.18 54.81
N PHE A 130 -27.31 26.17 53.52
CA PHE A 130 -28.45 26.98 53.06
C PHE A 130 -29.74 26.59 53.75
N GLU A 131 -30.09 25.31 53.82
CA GLU A 131 -31.32 24.79 54.50
C GLU A 131 -31.34 25.20 55.95
N ARG A 132 -30.20 25.16 56.67
CA ARG A 132 -30.06 25.58 58.04
C ARG A 132 -30.36 27.08 58.23
N VAL A 133 -29.72 27.93 57.40
CA VAL A 133 -29.89 29.38 57.46
C VAL A 133 -31.29 29.81 57.04
N ASP A 134 -31.85 29.20 56.00
CA ASP A 134 -33.23 29.43 55.54
C ASP A 134 -34.28 29.03 56.60
N GLY A 135 -34.07 27.87 57.28
CA GLY A 135 -34.90 27.40 58.37
C GLY A 135 -34.89 28.38 59.56
N ILE A 136 -33.69 28.89 59.92
CA ILE A 136 -33.60 29.91 61.01
C ILE A 136 -34.27 31.21 60.57
N PHE A 137 -34.01 31.67 59.33
CA PHE A 137 -34.61 32.91 58.80
C PHE A 137 -36.16 32.83 58.82
N LYS A 138 -36.74 31.73 58.41
CA LYS A 138 -38.19 31.50 58.36
C LYS A 138 -38.79 31.40 59.76
N SER A 139 -38.16 30.63 60.66
CA SER A 139 -38.67 30.40 62.00
C SER A 139 -38.66 31.66 62.89
N THR A 140 -37.58 32.51 62.68
CA THR A 140 -37.42 33.75 63.47
C THR A 140 -37.99 35.00 62.80
N LYS A 141 -38.68 34.85 61.66
CA LYS A 141 -39.18 35.95 60.82
C LYS A 141 -38.06 36.98 60.47
N GLY A 142 -36.86 36.50 60.24
CA GLY A 142 -35.69 37.32 59.87
C GLY A 142 -34.95 37.97 61.06
N GLN A 143 -35.30 37.67 62.28
CA GLN A 143 -34.60 38.25 63.45
C GLN A 143 -33.36 37.41 63.88
N GLY A 144 -33.30 36.14 63.54
CA GLY A 144 -32.21 35.25 63.94
C GLY A 144 -30.99 35.23 62.99
N VAL A 145 -31.15 35.62 61.73
CA VAL A 145 -30.09 35.74 60.73
C VAL A 145 -30.40 36.90 59.79
N SER A 146 -29.32 37.55 59.30
CA SER A 146 -29.47 38.65 58.35
C SER A 146 -29.85 38.15 56.94
N LYS A 147 -30.59 38.97 56.19
CA LYS A 147 -30.91 38.69 54.81
C LYS A 147 -29.62 38.51 53.96
N GLN A 148 -28.56 39.28 54.25
CA GLN A 148 -27.27 39.17 53.62
C GLN A 148 -26.67 37.77 53.85
N SER A 149 -26.80 37.14 55.01
CA SER A 149 -26.32 35.79 55.29
C SER A 149 -27.09 34.75 54.46
N LEU A 150 -28.43 34.89 54.35
CA LEU A 150 -29.24 34.04 53.50
C LEU A 150 -28.84 34.14 52.01
N ASP A 151 -28.65 35.37 51.49
CA ASP A 151 -28.24 35.63 50.11
C ASP A 151 -26.82 35.06 49.83
N THR A 152 -25.91 35.14 50.83
CA THR A 152 -24.56 34.55 50.74
C THR A 152 -24.65 33.02 50.65
N GLN A 153 -25.43 32.36 51.48
CA GLN A 153 -25.58 30.89 51.42
C GLN A 153 -26.29 30.44 50.14
N SER A 154 -27.29 31.20 49.67
CA SER A 154 -27.92 30.96 48.38
C SER A 154 -26.91 31.04 47.21
N SER A 155 -26.05 32.04 47.22
CA SER A 155 -25.00 32.22 46.23
C SER A 155 -23.98 31.06 46.28
N GLN A 156 -23.54 30.64 47.49
CA GLN A 156 -22.64 29.50 47.68
C GLN A 156 -23.27 28.19 47.18
N LEU A 157 -24.56 27.97 47.44
CA LEU A 157 -25.26 26.83 46.88
C LEU A 157 -25.27 26.84 45.34
N GLN A 158 -25.51 28.03 44.76
CA GLN A 158 -25.52 28.14 43.31
C GLN A 158 -24.11 27.90 42.71
N VAL A 159 -23.03 28.40 43.34
CA VAL A 159 -21.65 28.10 42.94
C VAL A 159 -21.37 26.60 43.00
N ALA A 160 -21.73 25.92 44.11
CA ALA A 160 -21.52 24.48 44.25
C ALA A 160 -22.29 23.65 43.19
N LYS A 161 -23.52 24.08 42.83
CA LYS A 161 -24.26 23.48 41.71
C LYS A 161 -23.53 23.62 40.38
N ASN A 162 -22.98 24.81 40.09
CA ASN A 162 -22.24 25.06 38.86
C ASN A 162 -20.90 24.28 38.83
N GLU A 163 -20.21 24.14 39.98
CA GLU A 163 -19.02 23.30 40.12
C GLU A 163 -19.32 21.84 39.79
N LEU A 164 -20.42 21.29 40.34
CA LEU A 164 -20.83 19.92 40.04
C LEU A 164 -21.15 19.75 38.55
N PHE A 165 -21.89 20.68 37.95
CA PHE A 165 -22.22 20.65 36.53
C PHE A 165 -20.95 20.69 35.66
N SER A 166 -19.99 21.54 36.01
CA SER A 166 -18.69 21.62 35.29
C SER A 166 -17.90 20.31 35.41
N ALA A 167 -17.83 19.73 36.63
CA ALA A 167 -17.17 18.45 36.84
C ALA A 167 -17.83 17.30 36.04
N GLN A 168 -19.17 17.27 36.01
CA GLN A 168 -19.93 16.29 35.22
C GLN A 168 -19.65 16.42 33.72
N LYS A 169 -19.61 17.67 33.20
CA LYS A 169 -19.27 17.91 31.80
C LYS A 169 -17.82 17.53 31.43
N SER A 170 -16.89 17.75 32.36
CA SER A 170 -15.51 17.30 32.19
C SER A 170 -15.39 15.77 32.14
N LEU A 171 -16.15 15.06 33.00
CA LEU A 171 -16.22 13.60 32.96
C LEU A 171 -16.86 13.09 31.66
N GLU A 172 -17.93 13.73 31.21
CA GLU A 172 -18.60 13.39 29.95
C GLU A 172 -17.63 13.52 28.78
N LEU A 173 -16.86 14.62 28.69
CA LEU A 173 -15.83 14.83 27.67
C LEU A 173 -14.73 13.77 27.75
N ALA A 174 -14.28 13.41 28.96
CA ALA A 174 -13.28 12.36 29.16
C ALA A 174 -13.80 10.99 28.66
N LYS A 175 -15.08 10.69 28.87
CA LYS A 175 -15.71 9.43 28.42
C LYS A 175 -15.96 9.41 26.90
N ILE A 176 -16.30 10.53 26.30
CA ILE A 176 -16.48 10.66 24.84
C ILE A 176 -15.14 10.45 24.12
N GLY A 177 -14.04 10.97 24.70
CA GLY A 177 -12.70 10.88 24.12
C GLY A 177 -12.49 11.81 22.92
N PRO A 178 -11.52 11.50 22.05
CA PRO A 178 -11.20 12.29 20.86
C PRO A 178 -12.37 12.35 19.86
N ARG A 179 -12.39 13.42 19.07
CA ARG A 179 -13.41 13.58 18.04
C ARG A 179 -13.27 12.52 16.95
N ALA A 180 -14.39 12.09 16.39
CA ALA A 180 -14.40 11.12 15.28
C ALA A 180 -13.55 11.57 14.07
N GLU A 181 -13.53 12.90 13.81
CA GLU A 181 -12.74 13.50 12.72
C GLU A 181 -11.24 13.39 12.97
N ASP A 182 -10.79 13.50 14.22
CA ASP A 182 -9.38 13.36 14.58
C ASP A 182 -8.93 11.90 14.44
N VAL A 183 -9.76 10.95 14.84
CA VAL A 183 -9.55 9.52 14.64
C VAL A 183 -9.49 9.19 13.14
N ALA A 184 -10.43 9.74 12.36
CA ALA A 184 -10.47 9.52 10.89
C ALA A 184 -9.23 10.11 10.20
N ARG A 185 -8.76 11.29 10.64
CA ARG A 185 -7.54 11.92 10.12
C ARG A 185 -6.31 11.06 10.41
N ALA A 186 -6.17 10.58 11.63
CA ALA A 186 -5.06 9.71 12.01
C ALA A 186 -5.08 8.37 11.25
N TYR A 187 -6.27 7.81 11.03
CA TYR A 187 -6.46 6.63 10.20
C TYR A 187 -6.01 6.87 8.76
N ALA A 188 -6.42 7.99 8.15
CA ALA A 188 -6.01 8.34 6.80
C ALA A 188 -4.48 8.54 6.69
N GLN A 189 -3.86 9.15 7.71
CA GLN A 189 -2.41 9.31 7.77
C GLN A 189 -1.69 7.96 7.86
N TRP A 190 -2.19 7.03 8.67
CA TRP A 190 -1.65 5.67 8.70
C TRP A 190 -1.82 4.95 7.36
N GLN A 191 -2.97 5.05 6.71
CA GLN A 191 -3.17 4.46 5.37
C GLN A 191 -2.21 5.03 4.33
N GLN A 192 -1.90 6.33 4.40
CA GLN A 192 -0.92 6.98 3.52
C GLN A 192 0.48 6.38 3.72
N THR A 193 0.95 6.26 4.96
CA THR A 193 2.27 5.68 5.24
C THR A 193 2.34 4.20 4.86
N LYS A 194 1.27 3.45 5.09
CA LYS A 194 1.15 2.05 4.65
C LYS A 194 1.24 1.91 3.12
N ALA A 195 0.59 2.80 2.37
CA ALA A 195 0.68 2.83 0.91
C ALA A 195 2.11 3.14 0.43
N GLN A 196 2.83 3.99 1.14
CA GLN A 196 4.23 4.30 0.85
C GLN A 196 5.14 3.07 1.04
N VAL A 197 4.96 2.30 2.12
CA VAL A 197 5.66 1.01 2.32
C VAL A 197 5.37 0.06 1.16
N ALA A 198 4.10 -0.11 0.80
CA ALA A 198 3.70 -0.98 -0.30
C ALA A 198 4.33 -0.55 -1.64
N GLN A 199 4.43 0.75 -1.91
CA GLN A 199 5.09 1.28 -3.11
C GLN A 199 6.58 0.90 -3.15
N LEU A 200 7.30 1.05 -2.04
CA LEU A 200 8.71 0.68 -1.95
C LEU A 200 8.93 -0.84 -2.06
N GLU A 201 8.02 -1.65 -1.50
CA GLU A 201 8.06 -3.11 -1.64
C GLU A 201 7.82 -3.56 -3.09
N VAL A 202 6.95 -2.86 -3.84
CA VAL A 202 6.78 -3.09 -5.28
C VAL A 202 8.07 -2.73 -6.03
N LYS A 203 8.70 -1.58 -5.69
CA LYS A 203 10.00 -1.19 -6.27
C LYS A 203 11.06 -2.26 -6.01
N LEU A 204 11.08 -2.83 -4.80
CA LEU A 204 12.01 -3.92 -4.45
C LEU A 204 11.77 -5.18 -5.29
N LYS A 205 10.52 -5.57 -5.51
CA LYS A 205 10.20 -6.70 -6.41
C LYS A 205 10.62 -6.46 -7.85
N GLN A 206 10.54 -5.21 -8.30
CA GLN A 206 10.94 -4.80 -9.66
C GLN A 206 12.45 -4.62 -9.82
N SER A 207 13.23 -4.69 -8.74
CA SER A 207 14.70 -4.68 -8.78
C SER A 207 15.31 -6.01 -9.23
N THR A 208 14.51 -7.07 -9.39
CA THR A 208 14.91 -8.32 -10.03
C THR A 208 14.19 -8.43 -11.37
N LEU A 209 14.96 -8.64 -12.42
CA LEU A 209 14.45 -8.81 -13.77
C LEU A 209 14.21 -10.30 -14.03
N TYR A 210 13.00 -10.64 -14.46
CA TYR A 210 12.58 -12.01 -14.73
C TYR A 210 12.31 -12.22 -16.21
N ALA A 211 12.63 -13.42 -16.72
CA ALA A 211 12.27 -13.83 -18.06
C ALA A 211 10.74 -13.94 -18.19
N PRO A 212 10.09 -13.28 -19.17
CA PRO A 212 8.63 -13.34 -19.33
C PRO A 212 8.14 -14.62 -20.01
N LEU A 213 9.02 -15.34 -20.69
CA LEU A 213 8.71 -16.56 -21.43
C LEU A 213 9.98 -17.43 -21.56
N ASP A 214 9.80 -18.69 -21.96
CA ASP A 214 10.89 -19.61 -22.26
C ASP A 214 11.62 -19.15 -23.53
N THR A 215 12.90 -18.82 -23.41
CA THR A 215 13.69 -18.26 -24.52
C THR A 215 15.19 -18.45 -24.32
N THR A 216 15.97 -18.16 -25.38
CA THR A 216 17.42 -18.10 -25.28
C THR A 216 17.89 -16.64 -25.22
N VAL A 217 18.84 -16.37 -24.34
CA VAL A 217 19.45 -15.03 -24.14
C VAL A 217 20.32 -14.69 -25.35
N ARG A 218 20.27 -13.44 -25.81
CA ARG A 218 21.08 -12.91 -26.91
C ARG A 218 21.67 -11.57 -26.51
#